data_93d468462859257ab9647051250ff60a
#
_entry.id   93d468462859257ab9647051250ff60a
#
_cell.length_a   1.000
_cell.length_b   1.000
_cell.length_c   1.000
_cell.angle_alpha   90.00
_cell.angle_beta   90.00
_cell.angle_gamma   90.00
#
_symmetry.space_group_name_H-M   'P 1'
#
loop_
_entity.id
_entity.type
_entity.pdbx_description
1 polymer ?
#
loop_
_entity_poly.entity_id
_entity_poly.type
_entity_poly.pdbx_seq_one_letter_code
_entity_poly.pdbx_strand_id
1 'polypeptide(L)'
;MSLFRRGDVWWYEFWFAGRRIQESSKSPSKTIARNAEQMRRRELEEGFNNFTDTRRERVRTFSDVADESFNGYKLRLPNSAVFADYAIDHLKRLLGGKMLVDFNEVAVIKYQNDRLDEGTAPKTINEEVGFLLRILGEPGDILRVRLRKRKMLKLKVRNTIGKAYSGAEKERMLQEARKARSPHIYLALTLALNAGMRDAEIKTLTWAQIDFAKEFLAVGRSKTEGGEGRTIPLNSALLPALTEYVAWYTDRFGEIRPEWYLFPFGKPRPSDPTRPVTTLKTAWSNVRKNAKVTGRFHDNRHTLITELAESGAGDQTIMDIAGHVSKQMLKHYSHIRMEAKRTALESIVKKPTDRGSSGQQTAQAEGALQKSLHGLENGAPRLTSNQSTVQPANSARAKKTQRQCLELPVNTQHFEGESLQKSLHSCNFEGHRGVVRARKSKKLNGSSGRTRTYNPSVNSRMLCH
;
A
#
# COMPACT_ATOMS: atom_id res chain seq x y z
N MET A 1 7.22 -1.69 58.31
CA MET A 1 5.90 -1.12 57.99
C MET A 1 5.54 -0.16 59.09
N SER A 2 5.53 1.14 58.84
CA SER A 2 5.10 2.10 59.84
C SER A 2 3.99 3.01 59.30
N LEU A 3 2.86 3.03 60.02
CA LEU A 3 1.78 3.99 59.84
C LEU A 3 1.86 4.98 61.02
N PHE A 4 1.96 6.25 60.74
CA PHE A 4 2.04 7.27 61.76
C PHE A 4 1.14 8.47 61.39
N ARG A 5 0.79 9.25 62.41
CA ARG A 5 -0.12 10.39 62.25
C ARG A 5 0.70 11.70 62.22
N ARG A 6 0.44 12.56 61.26
CA ARG A 6 0.90 13.96 61.23
C ARG A 6 -0.30 14.89 61.11
N GLY A 7 -0.56 15.64 62.18
CA GLY A 7 -1.79 16.43 62.28
C GLY A 7 -3.01 15.50 62.22
N ASP A 8 -3.98 15.82 61.34
CA ASP A 8 -5.23 15.04 61.17
C ASP A 8 -5.14 13.97 60.11
N VAL A 9 -4.01 13.78 59.47
CA VAL A 9 -3.84 12.83 58.35
C VAL A 9 -2.86 11.72 58.71
N TRP A 10 -3.21 10.47 58.29
CA TRP A 10 -2.34 9.33 58.41
C TRP A 10 -1.35 9.30 57.26
N TRP A 11 -0.10 8.93 57.60
CA TRP A 11 1.01 8.75 56.68
C TRP A 11 1.45 7.29 56.77
N TYR A 12 2.01 6.78 55.63
CA TYR A 12 2.65 5.47 55.61
C TYR A 12 4.10 5.57 55.17
N GLU A 13 4.89 4.61 55.64
CA GLU A 13 6.31 4.52 55.32
C GLU A 13 6.72 3.05 55.13
N PHE A 14 7.49 2.81 54.05
CA PHE A 14 8.10 1.51 53.81
C PHE A 14 9.35 1.64 52.96
N TRP A 15 10.16 0.59 52.93
CA TRP A 15 11.32 0.48 52.07
C TRP A 15 10.95 -0.34 50.82
N PHE A 16 11.39 0.14 49.63
CA PHE A 16 11.21 -0.55 48.35
C PHE A 16 12.47 -0.33 47.51
N ALA A 17 13.09 -1.41 46.98
CA ALA A 17 14.31 -1.38 46.16
C ALA A 17 15.41 -0.46 46.72
N GLY A 18 15.66 -0.51 48.07
CA GLY A 18 16.66 0.28 48.76
C GLY A 18 16.30 1.76 48.98
N ARG A 19 15.09 2.20 48.62
CA ARG A 19 14.59 3.57 48.85
C ARG A 19 13.52 3.61 49.92
N ARG A 20 13.59 4.62 50.76
CA ARG A 20 12.55 4.92 51.77
C ARG A 20 11.42 5.68 51.07
N ILE A 21 10.20 5.14 51.11
CA ILE A 21 8.99 5.76 50.56
C ILE A 21 8.12 6.20 51.74
N GLN A 22 7.82 7.49 51.80
CA GLN A 22 7.02 8.12 52.84
C GLN A 22 6.00 9.02 52.19
N GLU A 23 4.71 8.66 52.25
CA GLU A 23 3.62 9.37 51.58
C GLU A 23 2.41 9.55 52.49
N SER A 24 1.61 10.60 52.20
CA SER A 24 0.36 10.88 52.91
C SER A 24 -0.79 10.08 52.32
N SER A 25 -1.62 9.46 53.17
CA SER A 25 -2.86 8.85 52.70
C SER A 25 -3.96 9.86 52.41
N LYS A 26 -3.74 11.15 52.73
CA LYS A 26 -4.73 12.22 52.63
C LYS A 26 -6.05 11.91 53.34
N SER A 27 -6.03 11.05 54.33
CA SER A 27 -7.22 10.59 55.06
C SER A 27 -6.94 10.54 56.58
N PRO A 28 -7.95 10.88 57.39
CA PRO A 28 -7.88 10.74 58.84
C PRO A 28 -8.07 9.27 59.29
N SER A 29 -8.41 8.35 58.42
CA SER A 29 -8.67 6.95 58.70
C SER A 29 -7.41 6.11 58.55
N LYS A 30 -7.05 5.38 59.63
CA LYS A 30 -5.92 4.43 59.67
C LYS A 30 -6.11 3.27 58.67
N THR A 31 -7.35 2.81 58.47
CA THR A 31 -7.67 1.74 57.52
C THR A 31 -7.43 2.16 56.10
N ILE A 32 -7.84 3.39 55.73
CA ILE A 32 -7.59 3.95 54.40
C ILE A 32 -6.09 4.11 54.14
N ALA A 33 -5.32 4.55 55.16
CA ALA A 33 -3.88 4.66 55.03
C ALA A 33 -3.19 3.30 54.81
N ARG A 34 -3.66 2.24 55.45
CA ARG A 34 -3.16 0.88 55.22
C ARG A 34 -3.46 0.38 53.80
N ASN A 35 -4.64 0.62 53.33
CA ASN A 35 -5.03 0.25 51.98
C ASN A 35 -4.23 1.04 50.94
N ALA A 36 -4.02 2.34 51.17
CA ALA A 36 -3.21 3.19 50.29
C ALA A 36 -1.74 2.71 50.22
N GLU A 37 -1.16 2.36 51.34
CA GLU A 37 0.18 1.74 51.40
C GLU A 37 0.25 0.44 50.58
N GLN A 38 -0.71 -0.47 50.80
CA GLN A 38 -0.75 -1.74 50.03
C GLN A 38 -0.90 -1.54 48.53
N MET A 39 -1.76 -0.61 48.13
CA MET A 39 -1.91 -0.26 46.73
C MET A 39 -0.62 0.32 46.14
N ARG A 40 0.03 1.24 46.90
CA ARG A 40 1.27 1.86 46.44
C ARG A 40 2.41 0.87 46.32
N ARG A 41 2.51 -0.04 47.25
CA ARG A 41 3.50 -1.14 47.21
C ARG A 41 3.27 -2.02 45.99
N ARG A 42 2.02 -2.39 45.73
CA ARG A 42 1.64 -3.20 44.57
C ARG A 42 1.95 -2.50 43.25
N GLU A 43 1.65 -1.20 43.11
CA GLU A 43 2.01 -0.39 41.93
C GLU A 43 3.53 -0.38 41.68
N LEU A 44 4.32 -0.25 42.76
CA LEU A 44 5.77 -0.26 42.65
C LEU A 44 6.32 -1.65 42.30
N GLU A 45 5.76 -2.72 42.84
CA GLU A 45 6.11 -4.10 42.49
C GLU A 45 5.75 -4.42 41.04
N GLU A 46 4.57 -4.00 40.55
CA GLU A 46 4.15 -4.14 39.18
C GLU A 46 5.07 -3.35 38.22
N GLY A 47 5.39 -2.09 38.56
CA GLY A 47 6.31 -1.25 37.77
C GLY A 47 7.75 -1.74 37.78
N PHE A 48 8.25 -2.24 38.95
CA PHE A 48 9.61 -2.73 39.09
C PHE A 48 9.85 -4.07 38.39
N ASN A 49 8.85 -4.96 38.41
CA ASN A 49 8.92 -6.28 37.82
C ASN A 49 8.38 -6.34 36.39
N ASN A 50 7.98 -5.22 35.81
CA ASN A 50 7.29 -5.16 34.53
C ASN A 50 6.06 -6.09 34.43
N PHE A 51 5.48 -6.46 35.56
CA PHE A 51 4.23 -7.21 35.62
C PHE A 51 3.04 -6.25 35.42
N THR A 52 2.78 -5.86 34.19
CA THR A 52 1.47 -5.29 33.84
C THR A 52 0.42 -6.36 34.13
N ASP A 53 -0.57 -6.06 34.96
CA ASP A 53 -1.68 -7.01 35.22
C ASP A 53 -2.55 -7.12 33.95
N THR A 54 -2.09 -7.95 33.03
CA THR A 54 -2.78 -8.22 31.76
C THR A 54 -4.12 -8.95 31.94
N ARG A 55 -4.49 -9.35 33.18
CA ARG A 55 -5.75 -10.05 33.44
C ARG A 55 -6.96 -9.19 33.14
N ARG A 56 -6.94 -7.90 33.50
CA ARG A 56 -8.02 -6.95 33.17
C ARG A 56 -8.14 -6.71 31.67
N GLU A 57 -7.02 -6.66 30.95
CA GLU A 57 -7.02 -6.50 29.51
C GLU A 57 -7.62 -7.71 28.79
N ARG A 58 -7.39 -8.92 29.29
CA ARG A 58 -7.94 -10.16 28.72
C ARG A 58 -9.46 -10.28 28.79
N VAL A 59 -10.08 -9.58 29.76
CA VAL A 59 -11.53 -9.58 29.98
C VAL A 59 -12.24 -8.50 29.14
N ARG A 60 -11.47 -7.60 28.48
CA ARG A 60 -12.06 -6.60 27.57
C ARG A 60 -12.66 -7.28 26.34
N THR A 61 -13.75 -6.69 25.82
CA THR A 61 -14.33 -7.16 24.56
C THR A 61 -13.43 -6.79 23.37
N PHE A 62 -13.50 -7.58 22.32
CA PHE A 62 -12.79 -7.26 21.08
C PHE A 62 -13.21 -5.91 20.53
N SER A 63 -14.51 -5.55 20.64
CA SER A 63 -15.03 -4.28 20.17
C SER A 63 -14.33 -3.09 20.81
N ASP A 64 -14.16 -3.10 22.13
CA ASP A 64 -13.52 -2.01 22.87
C ASP A 64 -12.06 -1.79 22.44
N VAL A 65 -11.32 -2.90 22.32
CA VAL A 65 -9.90 -2.87 21.92
C VAL A 65 -9.74 -2.50 20.44
N ALA A 66 -10.69 -2.91 19.59
CA ALA A 66 -10.68 -2.57 18.17
C ALA A 66 -10.87 -1.07 17.94
N ASP A 67 -11.78 -0.42 18.69
CA ASP A 67 -12.02 1.02 18.61
C ASP A 67 -10.79 1.82 19.07
N GLU A 68 -10.17 1.42 20.16
CA GLU A 68 -8.93 2.03 20.65
C GLU A 68 -7.79 1.89 19.64
N SER A 69 -7.60 0.67 19.11
CA SER A 69 -6.60 0.37 18.09
C SER A 69 -6.82 1.16 16.81
N PHE A 70 -8.08 1.33 16.39
CA PHE A 70 -8.43 2.11 15.21
C PHE A 70 -8.10 3.59 15.37
N ASN A 71 -8.37 4.17 16.55
CA ASN A 71 -8.01 5.56 16.83
C ASN A 71 -6.49 5.78 16.71
N GLY A 72 -5.68 4.88 17.29
CA GLY A 72 -4.23 4.92 17.14
C GLY A 72 -3.76 4.68 15.70
N TYR A 73 -4.45 3.81 14.94
CA TYR A 73 -4.14 3.56 13.54
C TYR A 73 -4.41 4.77 12.65
N LYS A 74 -5.55 5.44 12.84
CA LYS A 74 -5.97 6.64 12.11
C LYS A 74 -4.97 7.80 12.27
N LEU A 75 -4.42 7.98 13.45
CA LEU A 75 -3.39 8.99 13.72
C LEU A 75 -2.09 8.72 12.94
N ARG A 76 -1.67 7.46 12.86
CA ARG A 76 -0.41 7.07 12.20
C ARG A 76 -0.53 6.94 10.69
N LEU A 77 -1.67 6.47 10.19
CA LEU A 77 -1.89 6.12 8.79
C LEU A 77 -3.24 6.64 8.27
N PRO A 78 -3.45 7.97 8.22
CA PRO A 78 -4.75 8.57 7.85
C PRO A 78 -5.22 8.15 6.45
N ASN A 79 -4.31 8.00 5.50
CA ASN A 79 -4.63 7.61 4.12
C ASN A 79 -5.18 6.18 4.00
N SER A 80 -4.90 5.32 4.97
CA SER A 80 -5.37 3.92 5.00
C SER A 80 -6.51 3.71 5.99
N ALA A 81 -6.93 4.76 6.71
CA ALA A 81 -7.92 4.65 7.78
C ALA A 81 -9.28 4.14 7.29
N VAL A 82 -9.73 4.60 6.14
CA VAL A 82 -11.01 4.15 5.54
C VAL A 82 -11.02 2.64 5.27
N PHE A 83 -9.90 2.12 4.80
CA PHE A 83 -9.77 0.67 4.57
C PHE A 83 -9.74 -0.11 5.89
N ALA A 84 -9.01 0.40 6.89
CA ALA A 84 -8.95 -0.20 8.22
C ALA A 84 -10.33 -0.23 8.89
N ASP A 85 -11.10 0.85 8.75
CA ASP A 85 -12.46 0.99 9.25
C ASP A 85 -13.37 -0.13 8.74
N TYR A 86 -13.46 -0.29 7.43
CA TYR A 86 -14.24 -1.39 6.84
C TYR A 86 -13.80 -2.78 7.34
N ALA A 87 -12.50 -3.03 7.45
CA ALA A 87 -11.99 -4.30 7.93
C ALA A 87 -12.38 -4.54 9.40
N ILE A 88 -12.26 -3.51 10.24
CA ILE A 88 -12.59 -3.54 11.66
C ILE A 88 -14.10 -3.70 11.86
N ASP A 89 -14.94 -3.03 11.07
CA ASP A 89 -16.40 -3.19 11.13
C ASP A 89 -16.83 -4.66 10.89
N HIS A 90 -16.24 -5.32 9.89
CA HIS A 90 -16.50 -6.74 9.66
C HIS A 90 -16.04 -7.62 10.83
N LEU A 91 -14.88 -7.32 11.41
CA LEU A 91 -14.37 -8.02 12.59
C LEU A 91 -15.28 -7.80 13.80
N LYS A 92 -15.70 -6.56 14.07
CA LYS A 92 -16.61 -6.23 15.17
C LYS A 92 -17.97 -6.89 15.00
N ARG A 93 -18.49 -6.94 13.78
CA ARG A 93 -19.78 -7.60 13.48
C ARG A 93 -19.78 -9.09 13.86
N LEU A 94 -18.72 -9.82 13.60
CA LEU A 94 -18.64 -11.26 13.83
C LEU A 94 -17.98 -11.64 15.16
N LEU A 95 -17.07 -10.81 15.68
CA LEU A 95 -16.22 -11.13 16.82
C LEU A 95 -16.31 -10.11 17.97
N GLY A 96 -17.04 -9.00 17.79
CA GLY A 96 -17.04 -7.86 18.72
C GLY A 96 -17.38 -8.19 20.17
N GLY A 97 -18.32 -9.11 20.39
CA GLY A 97 -18.71 -9.54 21.73
C GLY A 97 -17.78 -10.57 22.40
N LYS A 98 -16.74 -11.07 21.68
CA LYS A 98 -15.79 -12.00 22.27
C LYS A 98 -14.81 -11.29 23.18
N MET A 99 -14.46 -11.91 24.31
CA MET A 99 -13.37 -11.43 25.16
C MET A 99 -12.02 -11.79 24.51
N LEU A 100 -10.98 -11.00 24.81
CA LEU A 100 -9.64 -11.25 24.25
C LEU A 100 -9.10 -12.64 24.61
N VAL A 101 -9.47 -13.18 25.77
CA VAL A 101 -9.10 -14.53 26.24
C VAL A 101 -9.69 -15.64 25.36
N ASP A 102 -10.81 -15.40 24.68
CA ASP A 102 -11.52 -16.40 23.87
C ASP A 102 -10.92 -16.58 22.46
N PHE A 103 -9.93 -15.76 22.12
CA PHE A 103 -9.29 -15.86 20.83
C PHE A 103 -8.27 -16.99 20.79
N ASN A 104 -8.55 -17.94 19.92
CA ASN A 104 -7.70 -19.09 19.63
C ASN A 104 -7.71 -19.36 18.11
N GLU A 105 -6.97 -20.36 17.67
CA GLU A 105 -6.89 -20.71 16.24
C GLU A 105 -8.25 -21.07 15.65
N VAL A 106 -9.14 -21.73 16.43
CA VAL A 106 -10.46 -22.13 15.98
C VAL A 106 -11.34 -20.90 15.69
N ALA A 107 -11.27 -19.87 16.56
CA ALA A 107 -12.01 -18.63 16.35
C ALA A 107 -11.59 -17.90 15.06
N VAL A 108 -10.29 -17.87 14.76
CA VAL A 108 -9.77 -17.28 13.53
C VAL A 108 -10.21 -18.06 12.28
N ILE A 109 -10.11 -19.39 12.32
CA ILE A 109 -10.52 -20.27 11.23
C ILE A 109 -12.03 -20.17 10.99
N LYS A 110 -12.81 -20.14 12.08
CA LYS A 110 -14.27 -19.92 11.96
C LYS A 110 -14.57 -18.60 11.27
N TYR A 111 -13.91 -17.51 11.66
CA TYR A 111 -14.07 -16.22 11.00
C TYR A 111 -13.74 -16.28 9.50
N GLN A 112 -12.66 -16.97 9.12
CA GLN A 112 -12.30 -17.14 7.70
C GLN A 112 -13.41 -17.89 6.93
N ASN A 113 -13.99 -18.94 7.52
CA ASN A 113 -15.05 -19.70 6.89
C ASN A 113 -16.33 -18.86 6.78
N ASP A 114 -16.78 -18.21 7.87
CA ASP A 114 -17.97 -17.35 7.87
C ASP A 114 -17.85 -16.27 6.75
N ARG A 115 -16.66 -15.68 6.56
CA ARG A 115 -16.43 -14.68 5.51
C ARG A 115 -16.36 -15.27 4.10
N LEU A 116 -15.90 -16.52 3.94
CA LEU A 116 -15.94 -17.23 2.66
C LEU A 116 -17.39 -17.55 2.27
N ASP A 117 -18.21 -17.99 3.23
CA ASP A 117 -19.63 -18.29 3.03
C ASP A 117 -20.42 -17.02 2.65
N GLU A 118 -20.02 -15.85 3.14
CA GLU A 118 -20.53 -14.55 2.68
C GLU A 118 -20.06 -14.17 1.26
N GLY A 119 -19.23 -14.96 0.60
CA GLY A 119 -18.68 -14.69 -0.72
C GLY A 119 -17.53 -13.69 -0.75
N THR A 120 -16.90 -13.39 0.39
CA THR A 120 -15.77 -12.46 0.47
C THR A 120 -14.51 -13.05 -0.17
N ALA A 121 -13.79 -12.23 -0.93
CA ALA A 121 -12.57 -12.68 -1.59
C ALA A 121 -11.47 -13.07 -0.59
N PRO A 122 -10.72 -14.16 -0.83
CA PRO A 122 -9.64 -14.64 0.07
C PRO A 122 -8.60 -13.57 0.42
N LYS A 123 -8.30 -12.66 -0.50
CA LYS A 123 -7.37 -11.54 -0.24
C LYS A 123 -7.91 -10.59 0.84
N THR A 124 -9.19 -10.23 0.76
CA THR A 124 -9.85 -9.36 1.75
C THR A 124 -9.86 -10.01 3.13
N ILE A 125 -10.20 -11.30 3.19
CA ILE A 125 -10.20 -12.06 4.44
C ILE A 125 -8.79 -12.10 5.06
N ASN A 126 -7.75 -12.30 4.25
CA ASN A 126 -6.37 -12.29 4.72
C ASN A 126 -5.96 -10.94 5.32
N GLU A 127 -6.43 -9.82 4.75
CA GLU A 127 -6.20 -8.48 5.31
C GLU A 127 -6.98 -8.27 6.62
N GLU A 128 -8.24 -8.67 6.68
CA GLU A 128 -9.06 -8.63 7.89
C GLU A 128 -8.43 -9.44 9.02
N VAL A 129 -7.98 -10.67 8.77
CA VAL A 129 -7.22 -11.48 9.75
C VAL A 129 -5.91 -10.81 10.15
N GLY A 130 -5.25 -10.12 9.21
CA GLY A 130 -4.07 -9.31 9.50
C GLY A 130 -4.36 -8.18 10.49
N PHE A 131 -5.53 -7.51 10.39
CA PHE A 131 -5.98 -6.51 11.36
C PHE A 131 -6.34 -7.16 12.70
N LEU A 132 -7.11 -8.26 12.70
CA LEU A 132 -7.45 -9.01 13.91
C LEU A 132 -6.20 -9.31 14.75
N LEU A 133 -5.20 -9.93 14.14
CA LEU A 133 -3.99 -10.33 14.85
C LEU A 133 -3.13 -9.14 15.34
N ARG A 134 -3.23 -7.98 14.70
CA ARG A 134 -2.58 -6.75 15.19
C ARG A 134 -3.32 -6.14 16.37
N ILE A 135 -4.65 -6.13 16.33
CA ILE A 135 -5.50 -5.61 17.41
C ILE A 135 -5.33 -6.44 18.68
N LEU A 136 -5.17 -7.76 18.55
CA LEU A 136 -4.95 -8.67 19.68
C LEU A 136 -3.57 -8.49 20.36
N GLY A 137 -2.61 -7.77 19.74
CA GLY A 137 -1.28 -7.56 20.29
C GLY A 137 -0.48 -8.86 20.46
N GLU A 138 0.14 -9.06 21.63
CA GLU A 138 0.96 -10.24 21.94
C GLU A 138 0.22 -11.58 21.73
N PRO A 139 -1.01 -11.77 22.26
CA PRO A 139 -1.82 -12.97 21.93
C PRO A 139 -1.98 -13.19 20.43
N GLY A 140 -2.14 -12.11 19.66
CA GLY A 140 -2.25 -12.17 18.19
C GLY A 140 -0.96 -12.63 17.53
N ASP A 141 0.19 -12.26 18.04
CA ASP A 141 1.49 -12.73 17.52
C ASP A 141 1.72 -14.21 17.79
N ILE A 142 1.33 -14.70 18.96
CA ILE A 142 1.35 -16.13 19.29
C ILE A 142 0.43 -16.90 18.32
N LEU A 143 -0.80 -16.43 18.11
CA LEU A 143 -1.76 -17.03 17.17
C LEU A 143 -1.22 -17.03 15.74
N ARG A 144 -0.56 -15.95 15.32
CA ARG A 144 0.07 -15.84 14.00
C ARG A 144 1.11 -16.94 13.77
N VAL A 145 1.95 -17.23 14.76
CA VAL A 145 2.96 -18.29 14.70
C VAL A 145 2.28 -19.66 14.60
N ARG A 146 1.28 -19.92 15.45
CA ARG A 146 0.55 -21.20 15.46
C ARG A 146 -0.19 -21.48 14.16
N LEU A 147 -0.95 -20.49 13.66
CA LEU A 147 -1.66 -20.57 12.38
C LEU A 147 -0.70 -20.74 11.20
N ARG A 148 0.48 -20.10 11.23
CA ARG A 148 1.50 -20.26 10.18
C ARG A 148 2.07 -21.68 10.16
N LYS A 149 2.37 -22.27 11.34
CA LYS A 149 2.82 -23.66 11.44
C LYS A 149 1.81 -24.66 10.87
N ARG A 150 0.52 -24.38 11.07
CA ARG A 150 -0.59 -25.20 10.52
C ARG A 150 -0.94 -24.86 9.07
N LYS A 151 -0.27 -23.92 8.41
CA LYS A 151 -0.56 -23.39 7.05
C LYS A 151 -1.98 -22.80 6.91
N MET A 152 -2.60 -22.35 8.01
CA MET A 152 -3.97 -21.80 8.05
C MET A 152 -4.01 -20.28 8.25
N LEU A 153 -2.85 -19.61 8.32
CA LEU A 153 -2.79 -18.16 8.51
C LEU A 153 -3.35 -17.38 7.33
N LYS A 154 -3.14 -17.88 6.12
CA LYS A 154 -3.56 -17.20 4.88
C LYS A 154 -4.28 -18.16 3.96
N LEU A 155 -5.42 -17.71 3.46
CA LEU A 155 -6.13 -18.35 2.36
C LEU A 155 -5.35 -18.18 1.06
N LYS A 156 -5.41 -19.18 0.19
CA LYS A 156 -4.76 -19.15 -1.13
C LYS A 156 -5.40 -18.07 -2.02
N VAL A 157 -4.61 -17.11 -2.43
CA VAL A 157 -5.03 -16.06 -3.36
C VAL A 157 -4.53 -16.43 -4.76
N ARG A 158 -5.43 -16.42 -5.74
CA ARG A 158 -5.03 -16.50 -7.14
C ARG A 158 -4.50 -15.13 -7.56
N ASN A 159 -3.20 -15.03 -7.80
CA ASN A 159 -2.62 -13.83 -8.35
C ASN A 159 -3.00 -13.73 -9.83
N THR A 160 -3.92 -12.84 -10.16
CA THR A 160 -4.18 -12.47 -11.56
C THR A 160 -3.18 -11.42 -11.97
N ILE A 161 -2.37 -11.73 -12.97
CA ILE A 161 -1.48 -10.76 -13.61
C ILE A 161 -2.37 -9.70 -14.26
N GLY A 162 -1.95 -8.41 -14.20
CA GLY A 162 -2.65 -7.34 -14.91
C GLY A 162 -2.68 -7.62 -16.41
N LYS A 163 -3.78 -7.25 -17.06
CA LYS A 163 -3.92 -7.38 -18.50
C LYS A 163 -3.03 -6.33 -19.21
N ALA A 164 -2.30 -6.73 -20.23
CA ALA A 164 -1.76 -5.82 -21.22
C ALA A 164 -2.72 -5.75 -22.42
N TYR A 165 -3.05 -4.55 -22.85
CA TYR A 165 -3.91 -4.33 -24.01
C TYR A 165 -3.12 -4.45 -25.29
N SER A 166 -3.70 -5.06 -26.32
CA SER A 166 -3.13 -5.07 -27.67
C SER A 166 -3.21 -3.67 -28.32
N GLY A 167 -2.40 -3.44 -29.35
CA GLY A 167 -2.44 -2.17 -30.11
C GLY A 167 -3.84 -1.85 -30.62
N ALA A 168 -4.56 -2.83 -31.16
CA ALA A 168 -5.93 -2.67 -31.63
C ALA A 168 -6.93 -2.35 -30.50
N GLU A 169 -6.76 -2.92 -29.31
CA GLU A 169 -7.58 -2.57 -28.15
C GLU A 169 -7.31 -1.14 -27.67
N LYS A 170 -6.03 -0.71 -27.62
CA LYS A 170 -5.65 0.67 -27.27
C LYS A 170 -6.26 1.67 -28.24
N GLU A 171 -6.15 1.41 -29.54
CA GLU A 171 -6.70 2.30 -30.55
C GLU A 171 -8.22 2.45 -30.41
N ARG A 172 -8.97 1.36 -30.28
CA ARG A 172 -10.42 1.43 -30.03
C ARG A 172 -10.76 2.21 -28.77
N MET A 173 -10.00 2.00 -27.67
CA MET A 173 -10.23 2.72 -26.43
C MET A 173 -9.98 4.22 -26.57
N LEU A 174 -8.91 4.64 -27.25
CA LEU A 174 -8.60 6.05 -27.51
C LEU A 174 -9.64 6.71 -28.41
N GLN A 175 -10.11 6.03 -29.46
CA GLN A 175 -11.20 6.51 -30.34
C GLN A 175 -12.50 6.74 -29.57
N GLU A 176 -12.90 5.78 -28.73
CA GLU A 176 -14.11 5.92 -27.91
C GLU A 176 -13.94 6.95 -26.77
N ALA A 177 -12.73 7.13 -26.26
CA ALA A 177 -12.43 8.16 -25.28
C ALA A 177 -12.55 9.58 -25.88
N ARG A 178 -12.16 9.79 -27.14
CA ARG A 178 -12.35 11.07 -27.86
C ARG A 178 -13.83 11.44 -28.06
N LYS A 179 -14.68 10.43 -28.28
CA LYS A 179 -16.15 10.62 -28.47
C LYS A 179 -16.89 10.75 -27.13
N ALA A 180 -16.22 10.53 -25.98
CA ALA A 180 -16.87 10.48 -24.69
C ALA A 180 -17.36 11.87 -24.24
N ARG A 181 -18.51 11.89 -23.52
CA ARG A 181 -19.04 13.13 -22.90
C ARG A 181 -18.08 13.77 -21.88
N SER A 182 -17.19 12.96 -21.28
CA SER A 182 -16.22 13.45 -20.31
C SER A 182 -15.04 14.06 -21.02
N PRO A 183 -14.73 15.34 -20.84
CA PRO A 183 -13.58 15.97 -21.48
C PRO A 183 -12.25 15.43 -20.92
N HIS A 184 -12.29 14.82 -19.74
CA HIS A 184 -11.09 14.35 -19.04
C HIS A 184 -10.59 12.99 -19.52
N ILE A 185 -11.50 12.12 -20.02
CA ILE A 185 -11.17 10.69 -20.15
C ILE A 185 -10.13 10.41 -21.23
N TYR A 186 -10.13 11.16 -22.32
CA TYR A 186 -9.16 10.97 -23.40
C TYR A 186 -7.74 11.27 -22.92
N LEU A 187 -7.51 12.45 -22.33
CA LEU A 187 -6.20 12.81 -21.81
C LEU A 187 -5.78 11.89 -20.65
N ALA A 188 -6.70 11.57 -19.73
CA ALA A 188 -6.41 10.67 -18.63
C ALA A 188 -5.98 9.26 -19.10
N LEU A 189 -6.63 8.75 -20.15
CA LEU A 189 -6.28 7.47 -20.76
C LEU A 189 -4.91 7.54 -21.46
N THR A 190 -4.65 8.63 -22.19
CA THR A 190 -3.37 8.86 -22.85
C THR A 190 -2.22 8.95 -21.85
N LEU A 191 -2.41 9.65 -20.72
CA LEU A 191 -1.43 9.69 -19.62
C LEU A 191 -1.21 8.30 -18.99
N ALA A 192 -2.26 7.52 -18.80
CA ALA A 192 -2.13 6.18 -18.24
C ALA A 192 -1.37 5.22 -19.19
N LEU A 193 -1.59 5.33 -20.50
CA LEU A 193 -0.96 4.48 -21.51
C LEU A 193 0.47 4.91 -21.88
N ASN A 194 0.79 6.20 -21.83
CA ASN A 194 2.09 6.72 -22.30
C ASN A 194 3.02 7.19 -21.17
N ALA A 195 2.48 7.60 -20.02
CA ALA A 195 3.26 7.99 -18.86
C ALA A 195 3.16 6.98 -17.70
N GLY A 196 2.31 5.96 -17.82
CA GLY A 196 2.14 4.93 -16.79
C GLY A 196 1.63 5.45 -15.46
N MET A 197 0.99 6.61 -15.44
CA MET A 197 0.50 7.23 -14.21
C MET A 197 -0.63 6.42 -13.58
N ARG A 198 -0.67 6.41 -12.25
CA ARG A 198 -1.79 5.82 -11.50
C ARG A 198 -3.02 6.74 -11.55
N ASP A 199 -4.22 6.17 -11.38
CA ASP A 199 -5.48 6.95 -11.35
C ASP A 199 -5.42 8.13 -10.35
N ALA A 200 -4.87 7.90 -9.16
CA ALA A 200 -4.72 8.97 -8.16
C ALA A 200 -3.74 10.07 -8.60
N GLU A 201 -2.60 9.70 -9.21
CA GLU A 201 -1.60 10.63 -9.71
C GLU A 201 -2.18 11.49 -10.84
N ILE A 202 -2.93 10.88 -11.76
CA ILE A 202 -3.62 11.58 -12.84
C ILE A 202 -4.63 12.59 -12.27
N LYS A 203 -5.51 12.15 -11.37
CA LYS A 203 -6.56 13.01 -10.80
C LYS A 203 -6.01 14.23 -10.06
N THR A 204 -4.85 14.11 -9.43
CA THR A 204 -4.24 15.17 -8.62
C THR A 204 -3.17 15.97 -9.36
N LEU A 205 -2.99 15.75 -10.65
CA LEU A 205 -2.03 16.48 -11.48
C LEU A 205 -2.46 17.95 -11.60
N THR A 206 -1.52 18.88 -11.38
CA THR A 206 -1.71 20.33 -11.52
C THR A 206 -0.98 20.85 -12.74
N TRP A 207 -1.32 22.04 -13.21
CA TRP A 207 -0.64 22.67 -14.35
C TRP A 207 0.83 23.00 -14.05
N ALA A 208 1.19 23.35 -12.81
CA ALA A 208 2.58 23.57 -12.39
C ALA A 208 3.50 22.37 -12.62
N GLN A 209 2.94 21.17 -12.77
CA GLN A 209 3.69 19.93 -12.94
C GLN A 209 4.00 19.60 -14.43
N ILE A 210 3.56 20.44 -15.37
CA ILE A 210 3.74 20.24 -16.81
C ILE A 210 4.63 21.35 -17.34
N ASP A 211 5.79 21.01 -17.85
CA ASP A 211 6.71 21.95 -18.51
C ASP A 211 6.65 21.68 -20.03
N PHE A 212 5.90 22.52 -20.74
CA PHE A 212 5.76 22.41 -22.19
C PHE A 212 7.05 22.82 -22.94
N ALA A 213 7.86 23.71 -22.35
CA ALA A 213 9.08 24.17 -23.01
C ALA A 213 10.19 23.11 -22.97
N LYS A 214 10.24 22.35 -21.88
CA LYS A 214 11.19 21.23 -21.72
C LYS A 214 10.57 19.88 -22.02
N GLU A 215 9.30 19.85 -22.42
CA GLU A 215 8.56 18.65 -22.80
C GLU A 215 8.61 17.53 -21.75
N PHE A 216 8.34 17.85 -20.47
CA PHE A 216 8.20 16.85 -19.43
C PHE A 216 7.05 17.16 -18.47
N LEU A 217 6.59 16.15 -17.77
CA LEU A 217 5.71 16.28 -16.60
C LEU A 217 6.39 15.71 -15.34
N ALA A 218 6.18 16.35 -14.20
CA ALA A 218 6.62 15.90 -12.90
C ALA A 218 5.44 15.29 -12.14
N VAL A 219 5.57 14.06 -11.66
CA VAL A 219 4.52 13.42 -10.87
C VAL A 219 4.60 13.95 -9.44
N GLY A 220 3.50 14.55 -8.94
CA GLY A 220 3.39 15.02 -7.57
C GLY A 220 3.21 13.88 -6.58
N ARG A 221 2.22 14.03 -5.68
CA ARG A 221 1.95 13.02 -4.66
C ARG A 221 1.68 11.66 -5.26
N SER A 222 2.45 10.67 -4.82
CA SER A 222 2.30 9.27 -5.21
C SER A 222 2.03 8.40 -3.99
N LYS A 223 1.53 7.17 -4.20
CA LYS A 223 1.31 6.19 -3.15
C LYS A 223 2.62 5.74 -2.45
N THR A 224 3.75 5.89 -3.13
CA THR A 224 5.08 5.45 -2.65
C THR A 224 6.09 6.56 -2.88
N GLU A 225 7.02 6.75 -1.96
CA GLU A 225 8.11 7.73 -2.07
C GLU A 225 8.87 7.62 -3.39
N GLY A 226 9.22 6.41 -3.83
CA GLY A 226 9.91 6.20 -5.13
C GLY A 226 9.06 6.49 -6.37
N GLY A 227 7.81 6.93 -6.21
CA GLY A 227 6.96 7.38 -7.32
C GLY A 227 6.71 8.88 -7.29
N GLU A 228 7.05 9.55 -6.21
CA GLU A 228 6.89 11.00 -6.04
C GLU A 228 8.08 11.74 -6.63
N GLY A 229 7.82 12.86 -7.28
CA GLY A 229 8.87 13.69 -7.89
C GLY A 229 9.48 13.15 -9.20
N ARG A 230 9.06 11.96 -9.69
CA ARG A 230 9.59 11.44 -10.95
C ARG A 230 9.17 12.31 -12.13
N THR A 231 10.10 12.54 -13.04
CA THR A 231 9.88 13.27 -14.29
C THR A 231 9.66 12.30 -15.44
N ILE A 232 8.69 12.57 -16.28
CA ILE A 232 8.33 11.73 -17.43
C ILE A 232 8.35 12.60 -18.69
N PRO A 233 9.15 12.27 -19.70
CA PRO A 233 9.14 13.00 -20.97
C PRO A 233 7.78 12.92 -21.67
N LEU A 234 7.35 14.01 -22.29
CA LEU A 234 6.16 14.07 -23.13
C LEU A 234 6.51 13.49 -24.50
N ASN A 235 5.92 12.36 -24.85
CA ASN A 235 6.11 11.77 -26.15
C ASN A 235 5.15 12.37 -27.21
N SER A 236 5.32 11.95 -28.46
CA SER A 236 4.51 12.40 -29.60
C SER A 236 3.00 12.15 -29.49
N ALA A 237 2.56 11.29 -28.55
CA ALA A 237 1.14 11.06 -28.29
C ALA A 237 0.60 11.96 -27.17
N LEU A 238 1.44 12.29 -26.16
CA LEU A 238 1.05 13.09 -25.01
C LEU A 238 0.99 14.58 -25.34
N LEU A 239 1.97 15.10 -26.07
CA LEU A 239 2.07 16.54 -26.36
C LEU A 239 0.85 17.06 -27.13
N PRO A 240 0.39 16.45 -28.22
CA PRO A 240 -0.84 16.88 -28.92
C PRO A 240 -2.09 16.74 -28.04
N ALA A 241 -2.20 15.68 -27.26
CA ALA A 241 -3.35 15.47 -26.36
C ALA A 241 -3.43 16.52 -25.26
N LEU A 242 -2.30 16.95 -24.73
CA LEU A 242 -2.20 18.05 -23.77
C LEU A 242 -2.53 19.38 -24.40
N THR A 243 -2.03 19.66 -25.60
CA THR A 243 -2.32 20.90 -26.36
C THR A 243 -3.82 21.03 -26.70
N GLU A 244 -4.45 19.95 -27.15
CA GLU A 244 -5.89 19.88 -27.36
C GLU A 244 -6.66 20.18 -26.08
N TYR A 245 -6.18 19.63 -24.98
CA TYR A 245 -6.80 19.82 -23.67
C TYR A 245 -6.59 21.24 -23.11
N VAL A 246 -5.46 21.90 -23.36
CA VAL A 246 -5.21 23.31 -23.02
C VAL A 246 -6.26 24.19 -23.68
N ALA A 247 -6.53 23.99 -25.00
CA ALA A 247 -7.53 24.76 -25.72
C ALA A 247 -8.93 24.61 -25.11
N TRP A 248 -9.35 23.37 -24.81
CA TRP A 248 -10.61 23.12 -24.12
C TRP A 248 -10.66 23.76 -22.72
N TYR A 249 -9.53 23.71 -21.97
CA TYR A 249 -9.48 24.24 -20.61
C TYR A 249 -9.58 25.76 -20.61
N THR A 250 -8.88 26.43 -21.52
CA THR A 250 -8.92 27.90 -21.71
C THR A 250 -10.32 28.35 -22.12
N ASP A 251 -10.95 27.66 -23.09
CA ASP A 251 -12.35 27.92 -23.47
C ASP A 251 -13.30 27.77 -22.26
N ARG A 252 -13.06 26.81 -21.38
CA ARG A 252 -13.94 26.52 -20.24
C ARG A 252 -13.78 27.46 -19.06
N PHE A 253 -12.54 27.89 -18.74
CA PHE A 253 -12.20 28.64 -17.52
C PHE A 253 -11.62 30.04 -17.80
N GLY A 254 -11.33 30.38 -19.05
CA GLY A 254 -10.78 31.68 -19.45
C GLY A 254 -9.27 31.79 -19.25
N GLU A 255 -8.71 31.14 -18.24
CA GLU A 255 -7.29 31.18 -17.91
C GLU A 255 -6.79 29.83 -17.38
N ILE A 256 -5.46 29.68 -17.30
CA ILE A 256 -4.79 28.55 -16.67
C ILE A 256 -3.88 29.09 -15.58
N ARG A 257 -4.04 28.60 -14.34
CA ARG A 257 -3.16 28.92 -13.22
C ARG A 257 -2.33 27.70 -12.84
N PRO A 258 -1.06 27.87 -12.48
CA PRO A 258 -0.18 26.76 -12.15
C PRO A 258 -0.70 25.84 -11.04
N GLU A 259 -1.35 26.41 -10.02
CA GLU A 259 -1.89 25.71 -8.87
C GLU A 259 -3.19 24.95 -9.14
N TRP A 260 -3.86 25.21 -10.27
CA TRP A 260 -5.10 24.55 -10.64
C TRP A 260 -4.88 23.11 -11.10
N TYR A 261 -5.87 22.27 -10.80
CA TYR A 261 -5.82 20.89 -11.23
C TYR A 261 -6.07 20.75 -12.74
N LEU A 262 -5.28 19.88 -13.37
CA LEU A 262 -5.44 19.54 -14.79
C LEU A 262 -6.83 18.94 -15.04
N PHE A 263 -7.35 18.15 -14.10
CA PHE A 263 -8.66 17.52 -14.14
C PHE A 263 -9.59 18.13 -13.11
N PRO A 264 -10.27 19.25 -13.41
CA PRO A 264 -11.09 20.00 -12.48
C PRO A 264 -12.34 19.24 -12.02
N PHE A 265 -12.79 19.56 -10.81
CA PHE A 265 -14.01 19.03 -10.23
C PHE A 265 -15.25 19.64 -10.88
N GLY A 266 -16.34 18.87 -10.96
CA GLY A 266 -17.66 19.34 -11.33
C GLY A 266 -18.51 18.27 -11.98
N LYS A 267 -19.82 18.33 -11.73
CA LYS A 267 -20.86 17.48 -12.33
C LYS A 267 -22.10 18.33 -12.57
N PRO A 268 -22.74 18.27 -13.71
CA PRO A 268 -22.47 17.41 -14.88
C PRO A 268 -21.27 17.83 -15.73
N ARG A 269 -20.77 19.04 -15.57
CA ARG A 269 -19.61 19.60 -16.29
C ARG A 269 -18.58 20.11 -15.29
N PRO A 270 -17.27 20.06 -15.64
CA PRO A 270 -16.22 20.66 -14.82
C PRO A 270 -16.48 22.14 -14.56
N SER A 271 -16.40 22.57 -13.28
CA SER A 271 -16.75 23.93 -12.86
C SER A 271 -15.79 24.54 -11.83
N ASP A 272 -15.00 23.73 -11.16
CA ASP A 272 -14.08 24.17 -10.09
C ASP A 272 -12.67 23.63 -10.34
N PRO A 273 -11.76 24.50 -10.86
CA PRO A 273 -10.38 24.10 -11.16
C PRO A 273 -9.49 24.01 -9.90
N THR A 274 -9.95 24.54 -8.75
CA THR A 274 -9.20 24.49 -7.49
C THR A 274 -9.35 23.15 -6.78
N ARG A 275 -10.23 22.28 -7.28
CA ARG A 275 -10.46 20.94 -6.74
C ARG A 275 -10.29 19.87 -7.79
N PRO A 276 -9.70 18.71 -7.46
CA PRO A 276 -9.49 17.65 -8.42
C PRO A 276 -10.78 16.86 -8.71
N VAL A 277 -10.88 16.28 -9.89
CA VAL A 277 -11.92 15.30 -10.21
C VAL A 277 -11.90 14.14 -9.21
N THR A 278 -13.05 13.77 -8.69
CA THR A 278 -13.12 12.69 -7.67
C THR A 278 -12.99 11.31 -8.30
N THR A 279 -13.54 11.09 -9.47
CA THR A 279 -13.54 9.78 -10.11
C THR A 279 -13.68 9.85 -11.64
N LEU A 280 -12.91 9.03 -12.33
CA LEU A 280 -13.02 8.78 -13.77
C LEU A 280 -13.75 7.46 -14.07
N LYS A 281 -14.21 6.74 -13.03
CA LYS A 281 -14.73 5.37 -13.13
C LYS A 281 -15.89 5.23 -14.10
N THR A 282 -16.85 6.15 -14.08
CA THR A 282 -18.01 6.10 -14.99
C THR A 282 -17.58 6.33 -16.43
N ALA A 283 -16.75 7.35 -16.68
CA ALA A 283 -16.23 7.65 -18.03
C ALA A 283 -15.41 6.46 -18.58
N TRP A 284 -14.52 5.90 -17.76
CA TRP A 284 -13.76 4.69 -18.11
C TRP A 284 -14.66 3.49 -18.41
N SER A 285 -15.69 3.26 -17.59
CA SER A 285 -16.63 2.15 -17.80
C SER A 285 -17.35 2.26 -19.14
N ASN A 286 -17.74 3.48 -19.53
CA ASN A 286 -18.39 3.73 -20.82
C ASN A 286 -17.42 3.53 -21.99
N VAL A 287 -16.22 4.09 -21.93
CA VAL A 287 -15.17 3.88 -22.94
C VAL A 287 -14.90 2.39 -23.16
N ARG A 288 -14.65 1.66 -22.07
CA ARG A 288 -14.37 0.24 -22.12
C ARG A 288 -15.53 -0.57 -22.73
N LYS A 289 -16.77 -0.25 -22.35
CA LYS A 289 -17.97 -0.91 -22.86
C LYS A 289 -18.12 -0.67 -24.37
N ASN A 290 -17.97 0.57 -24.81
CA ASN A 290 -18.10 0.95 -26.22
C ASN A 290 -16.98 0.35 -27.08
N ALA A 291 -15.74 0.40 -26.59
CA ALA A 291 -14.58 -0.23 -27.25
C ALA A 291 -14.61 -1.78 -27.22
N LYS A 292 -15.58 -2.39 -26.51
CA LYS A 292 -15.68 -3.84 -26.31
C LYS A 292 -14.40 -4.44 -25.73
N VAL A 293 -13.81 -3.77 -24.73
CA VAL A 293 -12.56 -4.17 -24.08
C VAL A 293 -12.84 -4.48 -22.61
N THR A 294 -12.22 -5.54 -22.09
CA THR A 294 -12.28 -5.91 -20.67
C THR A 294 -10.98 -5.54 -19.97
N GLY A 295 -11.07 -5.09 -18.71
CA GLY A 295 -9.90 -4.75 -17.90
C GLY A 295 -10.19 -3.60 -16.94
N ARG A 296 -9.21 -3.24 -16.13
CA ARG A 296 -9.26 -2.15 -15.15
C ARG A 296 -8.52 -0.92 -15.69
N PHE A 297 -8.79 0.26 -15.16
CA PHE A 297 -8.02 1.45 -15.52
C PHE A 297 -6.52 1.28 -15.26
N HIS A 298 -6.15 0.60 -14.19
CA HIS A 298 -4.76 0.30 -13.86
C HIS A 298 -4.04 -0.61 -14.88
N ASP A 299 -4.79 -1.36 -15.69
CA ASP A 299 -4.22 -2.24 -16.71
C ASP A 299 -3.60 -1.44 -17.89
N ASN A 300 -3.96 -0.14 -18.04
CA ASN A 300 -3.27 0.76 -18.96
C ASN A 300 -1.79 0.96 -18.59
N ARG A 301 -1.50 1.10 -17.29
CA ARG A 301 -0.13 1.16 -16.80
C ARG A 301 0.60 -0.19 -16.96
N HIS A 302 -0.10 -1.33 -16.78
CA HIS A 302 0.47 -2.64 -17.08
C HIS A 302 0.85 -2.78 -18.55
N THR A 303 0.04 -2.22 -19.43
CA THR A 303 0.31 -2.18 -20.89
C THR A 303 1.61 -1.43 -21.17
N LEU A 304 1.77 -0.21 -20.66
CA LEU A 304 3.02 0.54 -20.83
C LEU A 304 4.23 -0.22 -20.31
N ILE A 305 4.16 -0.81 -19.11
CA ILE A 305 5.26 -1.58 -18.53
C ILE A 305 5.61 -2.78 -19.43
N THR A 306 4.60 -3.44 -19.99
CA THR A 306 4.79 -4.54 -20.95
C THR A 306 5.50 -4.05 -22.22
N GLU A 307 5.03 -2.97 -22.81
CA GLU A 307 5.62 -2.38 -24.02
C GLU A 307 7.05 -1.90 -23.79
N LEU A 308 7.34 -1.26 -22.66
CA LEU A 308 8.71 -0.89 -22.28
C LEU A 308 9.60 -2.13 -22.09
N ALA A 309 9.05 -3.21 -21.53
CA ALA A 309 9.80 -4.47 -21.41
C ALA A 309 10.05 -5.13 -22.78
N GLU A 310 9.10 -5.06 -23.70
CA GLU A 310 9.20 -5.55 -25.08
C GLU A 310 10.20 -4.72 -25.91
N SER A 311 10.25 -3.41 -25.69
CA SER A 311 11.22 -2.53 -26.38
C SER A 311 12.66 -2.70 -25.91
N GLY A 312 12.91 -3.54 -24.93
CA GLY A 312 14.25 -3.78 -24.38
C GLY A 312 14.68 -2.76 -23.29
N ALA A 313 13.81 -1.89 -22.84
CA ALA A 313 14.12 -0.93 -21.78
C ALA A 313 14.60 -1.65 -20.51
N GLY A 314 15.65 -1.11 -19.87
CA GLY A 314 16.19 -1.63 -18.61
C GLY A 314 15.19 -1.52 -17.45
N ASP A 315 15.34 -2.35 -16.42
CA ASP A 315 14.46 -2.34 -15.25
C ASP A 315 14.44 -0.97 -14.57
N GLN A 316 15.58 -0.28 -14.51
CA GLN A 316 15.69 1.05 -13.93
C GLN A 316 14.87 2.06 -14.74
N THR A 317 15.01 2.09 -16.06
CA THR A 317 14.23 2.97 -16.94
C THR A 317 12.73 2.75 -16.78
N ILE A 318 12.29 1.49 -16.68
CA ILE A 318 10.88 1.17 -16.44
C ILE A 318 10.43 1.68 -15.06
N MET A 319 11.27 1.57 -14.03
CA MET A 319 10.97 2.09 -12.70
C MET A 319 10.96 3.61 -12.65
N ASP A 320 11.85 4.28 -13.38
CA ASP A 320 11.92 5.75 -13.44
C ASP A 320 10.68 6.34 -14.14
N ILE A 321 10.21 5.71 -15.20
CA ILE A 321 8.99 6.15 -15.91
C ILE A 321 7.73 5.77 -15.13
N ALA A 322 7.57 4.49 -14.82
CA ALA A 322 6.36 3.99 -14.21
C ALA A 322 6.33 4.19 -12.68
N GLY A 323 7.42 4.59 -12.01
CA GLY A 323 7.55 4.64 -10.56
C GLY A 323 7.66 3.23 -9.97
N HIS A 324 7.44 3.10 -8.67
CA HIS A 324 7.65 1.82 -7.97
C HIS A 324 6.94 0.64 -8.65
N VAL A 325 7.73 -0.23 -9.24
CA VAL A 325 7.33 -1.54 -9.77
C VAL A 325 8.13 -2.59 -9.00
N SER A 326 7.45 -3.54 -8.35
CA SER A 326 8.19 -4.55 -7.58
C SER A 326 9.03 -5.45 -8.51
N LYS A 327 10.22 -5.87 -8.03
CA LYS A 327 11.06 -6.83 -8.76
C LYS A 327 10.30 -8.11 -9.12
N GLN A 328 9.35 -8.53 -8.28
CA GLN A 328 8.49 -9.67 -8.55
C GLN A 328 7.55 -9.41 -9.73
N MET A 329 7.04 -8.19 -9.88
CA MET A 329 6.22 -7.80 -11.02
C MET A 329 7.06 -7.75 -12.30
N LEU A 330 8.27 -7.19 -12.27
CA LEU A 330 9.20 -7.21 -13.40
C LEU A 330 9.61 -8.63 -13.82
N LYS A 331 9.69 -9.55 -12.85
CA LYS A 331 9.96 -10.97 -13.16
C LYS A 331 8.87 -11.62 -14.03
N HIS A 332 7.62 -11.17 -13.93
CA HIS A 332 6.54 -11.65 -14.81
C HIS A 332 6.75 -11.28 -16.29
N TYR A 333 7.51 -10.21 -16.54
CA TYR A 333 7.85 -9.77 -17.90
C TYR A 333 9.20 -10.30 -18.38
N SER A 334 9.89 -11.13 -17.57
CA SER A 334 11.24 -11.63 -17.91
C SER A 334 11.27 -12.56 -19.12
N HIS A 335 10.17 -13.28 -19.39
CA HIS A 335 10.04 -14.13 -20.59
C HIS A 335 9.84 -13.31 -21.86
N ILE A 336 9.17 -12.16 -21.79
CA ILE A 336 8.95 -11.23 -22.89
C ILE A 336 10.27 -10.65 -23.37
N ARG A 337 11.25 -10.49 -22.47
CA ARG A 337 12.60 -9.98 -22.79
C ARG A 337 13.55 -10.99 -23.44
N MET A 338 13.08 -12.17 -23.79
CA MET A 338 13.96 -13.17 -24.43
C MET A 338 14.47 -12.67 -25.78
N GLU A 339 13.64 -11.96 -26.54
CA GLU A 339 14.06 -11.37 -27.81
C GLU A 339 15.09 -10.24 -27.59
N ALA A 340 14.85 -9.36 -26.62
CA ALA A 340 15.83 -8.33 -26.24
C ALA A 340 17.16 -8.95 -25.78
N LYS A 341 17.12 -10.08 -25.06
CA LYS A 341 18.32 -10.81 -24.65
C LYS A 341 19.05 -11.41 -25.85
N ARG A 342 18.34 -11.99 -26.80
CA ARG A 342 18.93 -12.49 -28.06
C ARG A 342 19.62 -11.36 -28.82
N THR A 343 18.90 -10.24 -29.05
CA THR A 343 19.44 -9.06 -29.74
C THR A 343 20.69 -8.54 -29.03
N ALA A 344 20.68 -8.46 -27.69
CA ALA A 344 21.85 -8.05 -26.92
C ALA A 344 23.03 -9.03 -27.07
N LEU A 345 22.80 -10.34 -27.09
CA LEU A 345 23.83 -11.32 -27.30
C LEU A 345 24.37 -11.26 -28.76
N GLU A 346 23.47 -11.13 -29.74
CA GLU A 346 23.88 -10.99 -31.15
C GLU A 346 24.68 -9.70 -31.38
N SER A 347 24.39 -8.61 -30.67
CA SER A 347 25.17 -7.36 -30.80
C SER A 347 26.62 -7.50 -30.34
N ILE A 348 26.91 -8.43 -29.44
CA ILE A 348 28.28 -8.75 -29.00
C ILE A 348 29.00 -9.55 -30.05
N VAL A 349 28.31 -10.48 -30.68
CA VAL A 349 28.88 -11.35 -31.73
C VAL A 349 29.14 -10.57 -33.03
N LYS A 350 28.27 -9.61 -33.38
CA LYS A 350 28.37 -8.76 -34.58
C LYS A 350 29.31 -7.57 -34.46
N LYS A 351 30.21 -7.48 -33.48
CA LYS A 351 31.33 -6.56 -33.51
C LYS A 351 32.48 -7.17 -34.29
N PRO A 352 32.61 -6.95 -35.60
CA PRO A 352 33.89 -7.20 -36.28
C PRO A 352 34.85 -6.14 -35.76
N THR A 353 36.00 -6.55 -35.32
CA THR A 353 37.17 -5.69 -35.23
C THR A 353 37.46 -5.18 -36.62
N ASP A 354 37.03 -3.97 -36.96
CA ASP A 354 37.49 -3.28 -38.17
C ASP A 354 38.99 -3.00 -38.02
N ARG A 355 39.78 -3.89 -38.53
CA ARG A 355 41.13 -3.60 -39.03
C ARG A 355 41.22 -4.20 -40.44
N GLY A 356 41.13 -3.27 -41.38
CA GLY A 356 41.40 -3.29 -42.77
C GLY A 356 41.85 -4.58 -43.44
N SER A 357 41.14 -4.95 -44.46
CA SER A 357 41.69 -5.05 -45.86
C SER A 357 40.63 -5.63 -46.79
N SER A 358 40.62 -5.04 -47.94
CA SER A 358 39.85 -5.32 -49.12
C SER A 358 39.81 -6.80 -49.60
N GLY A 359 38.65 -7.21 -50.13
CA GLY A 359 38.59 -8.08 -51.29
C GLY A 359 38.15 -9.52 -51.07
N GLN A 360 36.97 -9.77 -51.63
CA GLN A 360 36.53 -11.03 -52.26
C GLN A 360 36.72 -12.35 -51.45
N GLN A 361 35.59 -12.87 -50.97
CA GLN A 361 35.22 -14.30 -50.99
C GLN A 361 33.97 -14.53 -50.09
N THR A 362 32.80 -14.33 -50.65
CA THR A 362 31.53 -14.74 -50.04
C THR A 362 30.74 -15.57 -51.05
N ALA A 363 31.13 -16.82 -51.24
CA ALA A 363 30.27 -17.77 -51.98
C ALA A 363 30.52 -19.25 -51.64
N GLN A 364 31.32 -19.60 -50.64
CA GLN A 364 31.62 -21.02 -50.37
C GLN A 364 31.38 -21.51 -48.93
N ALA A 365 30.87 -20.70 -48.01
CA ALA A 365 30.69 -21.13 -46.63
C ALA A 365 29.30 -21.71 -46.31
N GLU A 366 28.27 -21.49 -47.13
CA GLU A 366 26.93 -22.02 -46.89
C GLU A 366 26.73 -23.49 -47.31
N GLY A 367 27.59 -24.04 -48.15
CA GLY A 367 27.51 -25.41 -48.61
C GLY A 367 28.13 -26.46 -47.66
N ALA A 368 28.94 -26.06 -46.69
CA ALA A 368 29.65 -26.96 -45.80
C ALA A 368 28.87 -27.30 -44.50
N LEU A 369 27.95 -26.42 -44.07
CA LEU A 369 27.21 -26.65 -42.83
C LEU A 369 26.04 -27.63 -42.98
N GLN A 370 25.45 -27.73 -44.18
CA GLN A 370 24.36 -28.66 -44.44
C GLN A 370 24.82 -30.12 -44.64
N LYS A 371 26.07 -30.38 -44.96
CA LYS A 371 26.61 -31.74 -45.08
C LYS A 371 27.08 -32.35 -43.76
N SER A 372 27.28 -31.57 -42.71
CA SER A 372 27.71 -32.06 -41.40
C SER A 372 26.57 -32.52 -40.47
N LEU A 373 25.33 -32.18 -40.78
CA LEU A 373 24.17 -32.55 -39.95
C LEU A 373 23.51 -33.89 -40.38
N HIS A 374 23.85 -34.45 -41.52
CA HIS A 374 23.28 -35.71 -42.00
C HIS A 374 24.13 -36.97 -41.69
N GLY A 375 25.23 -36.82 -40.92
CA GLY A 375 26.14 -37.88 -40.57
C GLY A 375 26.07 -38.43 -39.15
N LEU A 376 25.14 -38.00 -38.33
CA LEU A 376 25.09 -38.32 -36.87
C LEU A 376 23.87 -39.15 -36.43
N GLU A 377 23.14 -39.74 -37.36
CA GLU A 377 22.06 -40.69 -37.03
C GLU A 377 22.49 -42.15 -37.31
N ASN A 378 23.48 -42.68 -36.66
CA ASN A 378 23.62 -44.13 -36.45
C ASN A 378 24.89 -44.39 -35.62
N GLY A 379 24.73 -44.76 -34.39
CA GLY A 379 25.82 -45.28 -33.58
C GLY A 379 25.69 -44.94 -32.08
N ALA A 380 24.79 -45.60 -31.38
CA ALA A 380 24.83 -45.61 -29.93
C ALA A 380 25.76 -46.76 -29.45
N PRO A 381 26.68 -46.52 -28.52
CA PRO A 381 27.15 -47.56 -27.63
C PRO A 381 26.59 -47.37 -26.23
N ARG A 382 25.97 -48.43 -25.74
CA ARG A 382 25.63 -48.66 -24.33
C ARG A 382 26.89 -48.48 -23.46
N LEU A 383 26.78 -47.69 -22.42
CA LEU A 383 27.71 -47.71 -21.28
C LEU A 383 27.00 -48.21 -20.04
N THR A 384 27.56 -49.29 -19.55
CA THR A 384 27.22 -50.03 -18.34
C THR A 384 27.54 -49.22 -17.08
N SER A 385 26.69 -49.43 -16.09
CA SER A 385 26.79 -49.02 -14.70
C SER A 385 28.10 -49.43 -14.05
N ASN A 386 28.75 -48.48 -13.33
CA ASN A 386 29.58 -48.83 -12.18
C ASN A 386 29.36 -47.86 -11.05
N GLN A 387 28.87 -48.43 -9.97
CA GLN A 387 28.78 -47.82 -8.66
C GLN A 387 30.18 -47.65 -8.05
N SER A 388 30.45 -46.50 -7.46
CA SER A 388 31.50 -46.38 -6.47
C SER A 388 31.07 -45.37 -5.40
N THR A 389 30.83 -45.93 -4.25
CA THR A 389 30.68 -45.36 -2.92
C THR A 389 31.90 -44.54 -2.53
N VAL A 390 31.73 -43.31 -2.06
CA VAL A 390 32.65 -42.64 -1.12
C VAL A 390 31.88 -41.83 -0.12
N GLN A 391 32.11 -42.17 1.14
CA GLN A 391 31.58 -41.51 2.35
C GLN A 391 32.36 -40.25 2.71
N PRO A 392 31.83 -39.41 3.65
CA PRO A 392 32.27 -38.06 3.88
C PRO A 392 33.36 -37.93 4.94
N ALA A 393 34.21 -36.91 4.81
CA ALA A 393 35.16 -36.52 5.83
C ALA A 393 34.77 -35.19 6.47
N ASN A 394 34.65 -35.20 7.79
CA ASN A 394 34.55 -34.08 8.71
C ASN A 394 35.75 -33.14 8.64
N SER A 395 35.59 -31.85 8.77
CA SER A 395 36.25 -31.13 9.87
C SER A 395 35.86 -29.65 9.92
N ALA A 396 35.64 -29.23 11.12
CA ALA A 396 35.33 -27.91 11.65
C ALA A 396 36.43 -26.86 11.36
N ARG A 397 36.00 -25.58 11.26
CA ARG A 397 36.62 -24.49 12.04
C ARG A 397 35.87 -23.17 11.91
N ALA A 398 35.28 -22.76 13.00
CA ALA A 398 34.73 -21.42 13.21
C ALA A 398 35.84 -20.35 13.15
N LYS A 399 35.58 -19.24 12.46
CA LYS A 399 36.29 -17.96 12.67
C LYS A 399 35.28 -16.89 13.04
N LYS A 400 35.34 -16.48 14.29
CA LYS A 400 34.77 -15.24 14.85
C LYS A 400 35.41 -14.05 14.12
N THR A 401 34.59 -13.18 13.55
CA THR A 401 35.03 -11.83 13.15
C THR A 401 34.34 -10.82 14.07
N GLN A 402 35.15 -10.18 14.88
CA GLN A 402 34.80 -9.03 15.71
C GLN A 402 34.39 -7.85 14.83
N ARG A 403 33.22 -7.27 15.12
CA ARG A 403 32.84 -5.95 14.63
C ARG A 403 33.35 -4.90 15.63
N GLN A 404 34.27 -4.07 15.21
CA GLN A 404 34.66 -2.84 15.86
C GLN A 404 33.56 -1.79 15.66
N CYS A 405 33.05 -1.24 16.77
CA CYS A 405 32.26 -0.02 16.78
C CYS A 405 33.21 1.16 16.55
N LEU A 406 32.92 1.96 15.54
CA LEU A 406 33.50 3.29 15.37
C LEU A 406 32.52 4.30 15.97
N GLU A 407 32.93 4.90 17.08
CA GLU A 407 32.28 6.07 17.66
C GLU A 407 32.66 7.32 16.85
N LEU A 408 31.66 8.11 16.48
CA LEU A 408 31.84 9.45 15.93
C LEU A 408 31.51 10.49 17.02
N PRO A 409 32.24 11.58 17.13
CA PRO A 409 32.13 12.56 18.21
C PRO A 409 30.91 13.48 18.03
N VAL A 410 30.20 13.68 19.13
CA VAL A 410 29.13 14.66 19.31
C VAL A 410 29.75 16.04 19.44
N ASN A 411 29.40 16.92 18.53
CA ASN A 411 29.76 18.34 18.61
C ASN A 411 28.59 19.12 19.23
N THR A 412 28.75 19.49 20.49
CA THR A 412 27.87 20.39 21.24
C THR A 412 28.24 21.83 20.93
N GLN A 413 27.40 22.55 20.22
CA GLN A 413 27.42 24.02 20.27
C GLN A 413 26.19 24.53 21.01
N HIS A 414 26.49 25.22 22.11
CA HIS A 414 25.59 26.09 22.88
C HIS A 414 24.98 27.17 22.00
N PHE A 415 23.68 27.37 22.09
CA PHE A 415 23.05 28.63 21.82
C PHE A 415 22.20 29.05 23.02
N GLU A 416 22.59 30.14 23.64
CA GLU A 416 21.88 30.81 24.71
C GLU A 416 20.65 31.55 24.20
N GLY A 417 19.72 31.70 25.07
CA GLY A 417 18.43 32.24 25.17
C GLY A 417 18.05 33.48 24.38
N GLU A 418 16.77 33.58 24.13
CA GLU A 418 16.00 34.80 24.29
C GLU A 418 14.50 34.47 24.49
N SER A 419 14.01 35.01 25.59
CA SER A 419 12.63 35.01 26.02
C SER A 419 11.76 35.94 25.18
N LEU A 420 10.63 35.51 24.69
CA LEU A 420 9.54 36.41 24.30
C LEU A 420 8.19 35.88 24.82
N GLN A 421 7.80 36.43 25.98
CA GLN A 421 6.42 36.55 26.43
C GLN A 421 5.68 37.56 25.55
N LYS A 422 4.46 37.23 25.19
CA LYS A 422 3.26 38.05 24.90
C LYS A 422 2.39 37.27 23.91
N SER A 423 1.09 37.14 23.99
CA SER A 423 0.03 37.74 24.79
C SER A 423 -1.23 36.91 24.50
N LEU A 424 -1.94 36.53 25.55
CA LEU A 424 -3.31 35.99 25.49
C LEU A 424 -4.26 37.12 25.11
N HIS A 425 -5.02 36.95 24.02
CA HIS A 425 -6.25 37.66 23.80
C HIS A 425 -7.42 36.67 23.78
N SER A 426 -8.26 36.83 24.78
CA SER A 426 -9.57 36.25 24.92
C SER A 426 -10.49 36.77 23.80
N CYS A 427 -11.19 35.87 23.10
CA CYS A 427 -12.41 36.22 22.38
C CYS A 427 -13.56 35.39 22.97
N ASN A 428 -14.40 36.07 23.73
CA ASN A 428 -15.75 35.66 24.10
C ASN A 428 -16.59 35.56 22.82
N PHE A 429 -17.32 34.48 22.66
CA PHE A 429 -18.44 34.43 21.71
C PHE A 429 -19.68 33.91 22.44
N GLU A 430 -20.65 34.80 22.53
CA GLU A 430 -21.96 34.60 23.13
C GLU A 430 -22.82 33.64 22.29
N GLY A 431 -23.67 32.94 22.99
CA GLY A 431 -24.56 31.92 22.44
C GLY A 431 -25.71 32.42 21.61
N HIS A 432 -26.07 31.66 20.63
CA HIS A 432 -27.44 31.68 20.08
C HIS A 432 -28.02 30.26 20.10
N ARG A 433 -29.04 30.11 20.94
CA ARG A 433 -29.93 28.93 20.98
C ARG A 433 -30.85 28.97 19.75
N GLY A 434 -30.65 28.08 18.80
CA GLY A 434 -31.58 27.80 17.71
C GLY A 434 -32.39 26.53 17.99
N VAL A 435 -33.69 26.73 18.20
CA VAL A 435 -34.68 25.66 18.40
C VAL A 435 -34.93 24.94 17.08
N VAL A 436 -34.61 23.66 16.99
CA VAL A 436 -34.96 22.80 15.84
C VAL A 436 -36.21 22.00 16.19
N ARG A 437 -37.31 22.34 15.54
CA ARG A 437 -38.58 21.61 15.57
C ARG A 437 -38.47 20.27 14.84
N ALA A 438 -38.77 19.19 15.53
CA ALA A 438 -38.98 17.88 14.96
C ALA A 438 -40.24 17.84 14.07
N ARG A 439 -40.09 17.44 12.81
CA ARG A 439 -41.21 17.07 11.94
C ARG A 439 -41.44 15.56 12.00
N LYS A 440 -42.65 15.20 12.48
CA LYS A 440 -43.22 13.85 12.41
C LYS A 440 -43.45 13.48 10.94
N SER A 441 -42.90 12.34 10.48
CA SER A 441 -43.29 11.73 9.21
C SER A 441 -44.36 10.65 9.44
N LYS A 442 -45.39 10.71 8.61
CA LYS A 442 -46.52 9.77 8.56
C LYS A 442 -46.11 8.41 8.01
N LYS A 443 -46.60 7.35 8.66
CA LYS A 443 -46.66 5.99 8.13
C LYS A 443 -47.58 5.96 6.90
N LEU A 444 -47.11 5.31 5.82
CA LEU A 444 -47.97 4.79 4.79
C LEU A 444 -47.60 3.30 4.61
N ASN A 445 -48.64 2.46 4.74
CA ASN A 445 -48.61 1.02 4.53
C ASN A 445 -48.70 0.70 3.04
N GLY A 446 -48.03 -0.40 2.64
CA GLY A 446 -48.54 -1.29 1.57
C GLY A 446 -47.65 -1.42 0.37
N SER A 447 -47.04 -2.54 0.23
CA SER A 447 -47.11 -3.56 -0.81
C SER A 447 -45.76 -4.20 -1.14
N SER A 448 -45.82 -5.50 -1.25
CA SER A 448 -44.80 -6.48 -1.57
C SER A 448 -44.03 -6.15 -2.87
N GLY A 449 -42.73 -5.98 -2.77
CA GLY A 449 -41.82 -5.89 -3.91
C GLY A 449 -40.46 -6.45 -3.56
N ARG A 450 -40.04 -7.48 -4.24
CA ARG A 450 -38.79 -8.21 -4.08
C ARG A 450 -37.61 -7.23 -4.05
N THR A 451 -36.99 -7.07 -2.91
CA THR A 451 -35.74 -6.35 -2.75
C THR A 451 -34.57 -7.21 -3.30
N ARG A 452 -34.16 -6.91 -4.52
CA ARG A 452 -32.82 -7.27 -4.96
C ARG A 452 -31.85 -6.41 -4.13
N THR A 453 -31.20 -7.01 -3.18
CA THR A 453 -30.05 -6.44 -2.49
C THR A 453 -28.95 -6.17 -3.50
N TYR A 454 -28.79 -4.92 -3.87
CA TYR A 454 -27.65 -4.45 -4.64
C TYR A 454 -26.46 -4.40 -3.69
N ASN A 455 -25.65 -5.43 -3.72
CA ASN A 455 -24.39 -5.48 -2.99
C ASN A 455 -23.35 -4.74 -3.83
N PRO A 456 -22.95 -3.50 -3.50
CA PRO A 456 -21.89 -2.83 -4.24
C PRO A 456 -20.61 -3.62 -3.96
N SER A 457 -20.05 -4.23 -4.98
CA SER A 457 -18.82 -5.00 -4.88
C SER A 457 -17.71 -4.13 -4.30
N VAL A 458 -17.43 -4.32 -3.02
CA VAL A 458 -16.35 -3.68 -2.25
C VAL A 458 -14.98 -3.90 -2.92
N ASN A 459 -14.87 -4.94 -3.76
CA ASN A 459 -13.66 -5.29 -4.48
C ASN A 459 -13.20 -4.28 -5.54
N SER A 460 -14.06 -3.43 -6.08
CA SER A 460 -13.63 -2.47 -7.11
C SER A 460 -13.05 -1.17 -6.55
N ARG A 461 -13.19 -0.90 -5.25
CA ARG A 461 -12.57 0.27 -4.59
C ARG A 461 -11.19 -0.02 -3.99
N MET A 462 -10.86 -1.29 -3.72
CA MET A 462 -9.59 -1.68 -3.11
C MET A 462 -8.42 -1.80 -4.08
N LEU A 463 -8.67 -1.82 -5.38
CA LEU A 463 -7.63 -2.05 -6.39
C LEU A 463 -7.18 -0.79 -7.13
N CYS A 464 -7.79 0.34 -6.85
CA CYS A 464 -7.46 1.62 -7.50
C CYS A 464 -6.73 2.63 -6.60
N HIS A 465 -6.32 2.20 -5.41
CA HIS A 465 -5.55 3.06 -4.49
C HIS A 465 -4.28 2.36 -4.03
#